data_1161a0a4444affea666dcee62b56a686
#
_entry.id   1161a0a4444affea666dcee62b56a686
#
_cell.length_a   1.000
_cell.length_b   1.000
_cell.length_c   1.000
_cell.angle_alpha   90.00
_cell.angle_beta   90.00
_cell.angle_gamma   90.00
#
_symmetry.space_group_name_H-M   'P 1'
#
loop_
_entity.id
_entity.type
_entity.pdbx_description
1 polymer ?
#
loop_
_entity_poly.entity_id
_entity_poly.type
_entity_poly.pdbx_seq_one_letter_code
_entity_poly.pdbx_strand_id
1 'polypeptide(L)'
;MSFSVIYYVCIACPTVERTLEMVDRYVAHGAKAFQIDMPSKDPFSETDFVKEMMKNTLSEGVGYDTYMDGIREIRRRHPELELHVVVYNDVVDAIGVEKFIAFGKEISVRSFMIPGASLENFERIESEGIKIFRSIPHELPEARIQLAIAGGENSFISLRNKKPGEHDVPGYETWPKKFAYIRQRGVKGRVYSVFGIRTYEQLLEVRQTGGAGAIIGNVLMRLWDDEEKLW
;
A
#
# COMPACT_ATOMS: atom_id res chain seq x y z
N MET A 1 13.05 -10.36 -12.35
CA MET A 1 11.64 -10.17 -11.92
C MET A 1 11.03 -9.05 -12.75
N SER A 2 9.75 -9.16 -13.14
CA SER A 2 9.06 -8.06 -13.82
C SER A 2 8.77 -6.93 -12.82
N PHE A 3 8.95 -5.70 -13.25
CA PHE A 3 8.57 -4.51 -12.49
C PHE A 3 7.03 -4.40 -12.46
N SER A 4 6.45 -4.19 -11.28
CA SER A 4 5.00 -4.10 -11.09
C SER A 4 4.58 -2.69 -10.63
N VAL A 5 3.53 -2.15 -11.25
CA VAL A 5 2.84 -0.97 -10.73
C VAL A 5 1.64 -1.46 -9.93
N ILE A 6 1.59 -1.07 -8.66
CA ILE A 6 0.49 -1.34 -7.75
C ILE A 6 -0.31 -0.05 -7.61
N TYR A 7 -1.58 -0.08 -7.99
CA TYR A 7 -2.47 1.06 -7.87
C TYR A 7 -3.09 1.11 -6.48
N TYR A 8 -2.84 2.20 -5.75
CA TYR A 8 -3.43 2.41 -4.44
C TYR A 8 -4.81 3.05 -4.59
N VAL A 9 -5.77 2.51 -3.88
CA VAL A 9 -7.12 3.08 -3.73
C VAL A 9 -7.59 2.92 -2.29
N CYS A 10 -8.37 3.89 -1.79
CA CYS A 10 -9.06 3.75 -0.51
C CYS A 10 -10.50 3.28 -0.78
N ILE A 11 -10.90 2.16 -0.15
CA ILE A 11 -12.25 1.64 -0.32
C ILE A 11 -13.28 2.60 0.28
N ALA A 12 -14.41 2.77 -0.39
CA ALA A 12 -15.48 3.69 0.00
C ALA A 12 -15.06 5.18 0.07
N CYS A 13 -14.00 5.56 -0.65
CA CYS A 13 -13.56 6.95 -0.74
C CYS A 13 -13.80 7.49 -2.17
N PRO A 14 -14.96 8.15 -2.48
CA PRO A 14 -16.03 8.54 -1.53
C PRO A 14 -17.05 7.44 -1.19
N THR A 15 -17.32 6.47 -2.08
CA THR A 15 -18.24 5.35 -1.85
C THR A 15 -17.67 4.03 -2.32
N VAL A 16 -18.24 2.92 -1.86
CA VAL A 16 -17.84 1.57 -2.32
C VAL A 16 -18.08 1.46 -3.84
N GLU A 17 -19.24 1.90 -4.32
CA GLU A 17 -19.61 1.83 -5.74
C GLU A 17 -18.64 2.60 -6.61
N ARG A 18 -18.25 3.81 -6.20
CA ARG A 18 -17.26 4.61 -6.95
C ARG A 18 -15.89 3.93 -6.98
N THR A 19 -15.48 3.32 -5.86
CA THR A 19 -14.22 2.57 -5.83
C THR A 19 -14.27 1.37 -6.77
N LEU A 20 -15.37 0.61 -6.76
CA LEU A 20 -15.56 -0.53 -7.66
C LEU A 20 -15.50 -0.10 -9.13
N GLU A 21 -16.23 0.95 -9.50
CA GLU A 21 -16.20 1.53 -10.84
C GLU A 21 -14.77 1.90 -11.27
N MET A 22 -14.04 2.59 -10.40
CA MET A 22 -12.67 3.01 -10.73
C MET A 22 -11.72 1.83 -10.87
N VAL A 23 -11.84 0.81 -10.01
CA VAL A 23 -11.07 -0.43 -10.16
C VAL A 23 -11.36 -1.11 -11.49
N ASP A 24 -12.64 -1.24 -11.87
CA ASP A 24 -13.04 -1.80 -13.18
C ASP A 24 -12.39 -1.03 -14.33
N ARG A 25 -12.37 0.30 -14.25
CA ARG A 25 -11.76 1.17 -15.28
C ARG A 25 -10.23 1.03 -15.33
N TYR A 26 -9.55 0.99 -14.17
CA TYR A 26 -8.10 0.75 -14.15
C TYR A 26 -7.76 -0.62 -14.74
N VAL A 27 -8.56 -1.66 -14.46
CA VAL A 27 -8.36 -2.99 -15.03
C VAL A 27 -8.57 -2.97 -16.54
N ALA A 28 -9.58 -2.27 -17.04
CA ALA A 28 -9.80 -2.09 -18.48
C ALA A 28 -8.62 -1.41 -19.18
N HIS A 29 -7.86 -0.57 -18.46
CA HIS A 29 -6.62 0.06 -18.93
C HIS A 29 -5.35 -0.73 -18.58
N GLY A 30 -5.48 -1.98 -18.17
CA GLY A 30 -4.36 -2.92 -17.99
C GLY A 30 -3.75 -2.98 -16.61
N ALA A 31 -4.38 -2.40 -15.57
CA ALA A 31 -3.94 -2.57 -14.20
C ALA A 31 -4.05 -4.04 -13.76
N LYS A 32 -3.02 -4.55 -13.07
CA LYS A 32 -2.93 -5.95 -12.64
C LYS A 32 -2.74 -6.12 -11.14
N ALA A 33 -2.43 -5.05 -10.43
CA ALA A 33 -2.17 -5.10 -9.00
C ALA A 33 -2.75 -3.87 -8.30
N PHE A 34 -3.41 -4.11 -7.18
CA PHE A 34 -3.97 -3.06 -6.35
C PHE A 34 -3.52 -3.17 -4.91
N GLN A 35 -3.35 -2.03 -4.27
CA GLN A 35 -3.27 -1.90 -2.84
C GLN A 35 -4.50 -1.14 -2.36
N ILE A 36 -5.39 -1.84 -1.65
CA ILE A 36 -6.68 -1.31 -1.21
C ILE A 36 -6.59 -0.97 0.27
N ASP A 37 -6.81 0.29 0.60
CA ASP A 37 -6.77 0.79 1.97
C ASP A 37 -8.18 0.85 2.56
N MET A 38 -8.32 0.50 3.85
CA MET A 38 -9.56 0.65 4.60
C MET A 38 -9.50 1.93 5.45
N PRO A 39 -10.58 2.73 5.50
CA PRO A 39 -10.60 3.94 6.30
C PRO A 39 -10.23 3.69 7.76
N SER A 40 -9.29 4.48 8.28
CA SER A 40 -8.81 4.46 9.67
C SER A 40 -9.14 5.77 10.36
N LYS A 41 -9.31 5.72 11.68
CA LYS A 41 -9.48 6.92 12.52
C LYS A 41 -8.18 7.66 12.74
N ASP A 42 -7.05 6.96 12.66
CA ASP A 42 -5.70 7.53 12.79
C ASP A 42 -4.77 7.11 11.64
N PRO A 43 -5.01 7.61 10.41
CA PRO A 43 -4.17 7.29 9.25
C PRO A 43 -2.88 8.14 9.23
N PHE A 44 -2.06 8.04 10.29
CA PHE A 44 -0.88 8.88 10.52
C PHE A 44 0.14 8.83 9.38
N SER A 45 0.18 7.74 8.64
CA SER A 45 1.11 7.51 7.52
C SER A 45 0.65 8.16 6.21
N GLU A 46 -0.63 8.56 6.12
CA GLU A 46 -1.23 9.07 4.90
C GLU A 46 -0.99 10.56 4.66
N THR A 47 -1.30 10.99 3.42
CA THR A 47 -1.34 12.42 3.05
C THR A 47 -2.61 13.08 3.56
N ASP A 48 -2.61 14.40 3.72
CA ASP A 48 -3.78 15.13 4.22
C ASP A 48 -5.03 14.90 3.35
N PHE A 49 -4.84 14.75 2.03
CA PHE A 49 -5.93 14.41 1.11
C PHE A 49 -6.58 13.07 1.46
N VAL A 50 -5.78 12.02 1.67
CA VAL A 50 -6.31 10.69 2.02
C VAL A 50 -6.91 10.70 3.42
N LYS A 51 -6.28 11.39 4.37
CA LYS A 51 -6.84 11.57 5.74
C LYS A 51 -8.22 12.20 5.72
N GLU A 52 -8.40 13.25 4.93
CA GLU A 52 -9.70 13.92 4.82
C GLU A 52 -10.76 13.01 4.16
N MET A 53 -10.37 12.28 3.11
CA MET A 53 -11.27 11.29 2.49
C MET A 53 -11.70 10.22 3.49
N MET A 54 -10.76 9.63 4.23
CA MET A 54 -11.06 8.60 5.24
C MET A 54 -11.98 9.14 6.34
N LYS A 55 -11.71 10.36 6.83
CA LYS A 55 -12.54 11.03 7.83
C LYS A 55 -13.98 11.22 7.35
N ASN A 56 -14.17 11.67 6.11
CA ASN A 56 -15.48 11.86 5.52
C ASN A 56 -16.21 10.52 5.40
N THR A 57 -15.54 9.48 4.89
CA THR A 57 -16.10 8.12 4.77
C THR A 57 -16.52 7.56 6.14
N LEU A 58 -15.69 7.71 7.17
CA LEU A 58 -16.03 7.24 8.52
C LEU A 58 -17.19 8.02 9.15
N SER A 59 -17.41 9.28 8.77
CA SER A 59 -18.53 10.09 9.28
C SER A 59 -19.90 9.59 8.80
N GLU A 60 -19.96 8.78 7.75
CA GLU A 60 -21.16 8.12 7.26
C GLU A 60 -21.63 6.95 8.14
N GLY A 61 -20.78 6.53 9.11
CA GLY A 61 -21.14 5.50 10.09
C GLY A 61 -21.20 4.08 9.54
N VAL A 62 -20.63 3.85 8.35
CA VAL A 62 -20.58 2.51 7.73
C VAL A 62 -19.52 1.65 8.43
N GLY A 63 -19.89 0.39 8.72
CA GLY A 63 -18.98 -0.54 9.42
C GLY A 63 -17.95 -1.21 8.51
N TYR A 64 -16.88 -1.74 9.12
CA TYR A 64 -15.81 -2.41 8.40
C TYR A 64 -16.25 -3.63 7.59
N ASP A 65 -17.37 -4.27 7.95
CA ASP A 65 -17.93 -5.38 7.15
C ASP A 65 -18.31 -4.93 5.74
N THR A 66 -18.85 -3.73 5.58
CA THR A 66 -19.17 -3.16 4.27
C THR A 66 -17.93 -2.90 3.44
N TYR A 67 -16.84 -2.43 4.06
CA TYR A 67 -15.57 -2.23 3.36
C TYR A 67 -14.94 -3.56 2.93
N MET A 68 -14.98 -4.57 3.81
CA MET A 68 -14.55 -5.93 3.46
C MET A 68 -15.40 -6.52 2.32
N ASP A 69 -16.71 -6.31 2.33
CA ASP A 69 -17.60 -6.78 1.26
C ASP A 69 -17.28 -6.09 -0.08
N GLY A 70 -16.97 -4.80 -0.06
CA GLY A 70 -16.48 -4.08 -1.25
C GLY A 70 -15.20 -4.71 -1.83
N ILE A 71 -14.25 -5.08 -0.96
CA ILE A 71 -13.01 -5.74 -1.40
C ILE A 71 -13.28 -7.17 -1.89
N ARG A 72 -14.20 -7.91 -1.28
CA ARG A 72 -14.68 -9.22 -1.79
C ARG A 72 -15.26 -9.09 -3.19
N GLU A 73 -16.05 -8.02 -3.41
CA GLU A 73 -16.64 -7.76 -4.72
C GLU A 73 -15.57 -7.44 -5.78
N ILE A 74 -14.50 -6.70 -5.43
CA ILE A 74 -13.34 -6.50 -6.32
C ILE A 74 -12.72 -7.87 -6.68
N ARG A 75 -12.48 -8.74 -5.69
CA ARG A 75 -11.94 -10.09 -5.95
C ARG A 75 -12.86 -10.93 -6.83
N ARG A 76 -14.17 -10.84 -6.62
CA ARG A 76 -15.16 -11.57 -7.40
C ARG A 76 -15.20 -11.12 -8.87
N ARG A 77 -15.12 -9.81 -9.12
CA ARG A 77 -15.08 -9.25 -10.50
C ARG A 77 -13.77 -9.54 -11.20
N HIS A 78 -12.67 -9.53 -10.46
CA HIS A 78 -11.31 -9.60 -10.99
C HIS A 78 -10.48 -10.64 -10.24
N PRO A 79 -10.75 -11.96 -10.45
CA PRO A 79 -10.09 -13.03 -9.70
C PRO A 79 -8.58 -13.11 -9.94
N GLU A 80 -8.07 -12.57 -11.06
CA GLU A 80 -6.65 -12.58 -11.44
C GLU A 80 -5.82 -11.43 -10.85
N LEU A 81 -6.45 -10.44 -10.25
CA LEU A 81 -5.73 -9.30 -9.69
C LEU A 81 -4.82 -9.68 -8.52
N GLU A 82 -3.62 -9.14 -8.51
CA GLU A 82 -2.76 -9.14 -7.32
C GLU A 82 -3.31 -8.11 -6.33
N LEU A 83 -3.93 -8.59 -5.23
CA LEU A 83 -4.50 -7.72 -4.21
C LEU A 83 -3.60 -7.65 -2.98
N HIS A 84 -3.25 -6.44 -2.60
CA HIS A 84 -2.68 -6.07 -1.32
C HIS A 84 -3.71 -5.26 -0.54
N VAL A 85 -3.72 -5.36 0.78
CA VAL A 85 -4.63 -4.59 1.62
C VAL A 85 -3.82 -3.77 2.63
N VAL A 86 -4.14 -2.49 2.73
CA VAL A 86 -3.61 -1.61 3.77
C VAL A 86 -4.67 -1.47 4.85
N VAL A 87 -4.26 -1.63 6.08
CA VAL A 87 -5.08 -1.31 7.25
C VAL A 87 -4.18 -0.79 8.36
N TYR A 88 -4.66 0.15 9.13
CA TYR A 88 -3.98 0.56 10.36
C TYR A 88 -4.30 -0.39 11.51
N ASN A 89 -3.48 -0.39 12.56
CA ASN A 89 -3.69 -1.33 13.66
C ASN A 89 -5.05 -1.12 14.36
N ASP A 90 -5.54 0.10 14.44
CA ASP A 90 -6.88 0.43 14.98
C ASP A 90 -8.00 -0.26 14.20
N VAL A 91 -7.83 -0.45 12.91
CA VAL A 91 -8.78 -1.17 12.03
C VAL A 91 -8.71 -2.67 12.30
N VAL A 92 -7.49 -3.23 12.44
CA VAL A 92 -7.33 -4.66 12.80
C VAL A 92 -7.98 -4.95 14.14
N ASP A 93 -7.76 -4.08 15.14
CA ASP A 93 -8.34 -4.23 16.47
C ASP A 93 -9.87 -4.10 16.44
N ALA A 94 -10.42 -3.19 15.64
CA ALA A 94 -11.86 -3.02 15.48
C ALA A 94 -12.56 -4.19 14.77
N ILE A 95 -11.90 -4.82 13.80
CA ILE A 95 -12.40 -5.99 13.07
C ILE A 95 -12.23 -7.26 13.92
N GLY A 96 -11.15 -7.34 14.69
CA GLY A 96 -10.64 -8.53 15.36
C GLY A 96 -9.68 -9.31 14.44
N VAL A 97 -8.48 -9.62 14.96
CA VAL A 97 -7.38 -10.20 14.18
C VAL A 97 -7.77 -11.52 13.48
N GLU A 98 -8.54 -12.39 14.15
CA GLU A 98 -8.96 -13.67 13.57
C GLU A 98 -9.91 -13.49 12.37
N LYS A 99 -10.88 -12.57 12.50
CA LYS A 99 -11.79 -12.23 11.40
C LYS A 99 -11.04 -11.57 10.24
N PHE A 100 -10.05 -10.73 10.55
CA PHE A 100 -9.22 -10.09 9.54
C PHE A 100 -8.32 -11.10 8.79
N ILE A 101 -7.74 -12.09 9.49
CA ILE A 101 -6.99 -13.21 8.90
C ILE A 101 -7.89 -14.04 7.97
N ALA A 102 -9.08 -14.41 8.45
CA ALA A 102 -10.05 -15.17 7.65
C ALA A 102 -10.42 -14.43 6.37
N PHE A 103 -10.70 -13.14 6.47
CA PHE A 103 -10.96 -12.27 5.33
C PHE A 103 -9.78 -12.24 4.35
N GLY A 104 -8.55 -12.08 4.83
CA GLY A 104 -7.36 -12.09 3.97
C GLY A 104 -7.19 -13.39 3.19
N LYS A 105 -7.46 -14.53 3.82
CA LYS A 105 -7.43 -15.84 3.16
C LYS A 105 -8.53 -15.98 2.11
N GLU A 106 -9.74 -15.55 2.44
CA GLU A 106 -10.90 -15.58 1.55
C GLU A 106 -10.66 -14.84 0.25
N ILE A 107 -10.13 -13.62 0.33
CA ILE A 107 -9.82 -12.81 -0.85
C ILE A 107 -8.49 -13.19 -1.52
N SER A 108 -7.80 -14.22 -1.02
CA SER A 108 -6.46 -14.60 -1.48
C SER A 108 -5.51 -13.40 -1.52
N VAL A 109 -5.43 -12.66 -0.40
CA VAL A 109 -4.59 -11.48 -0.29
C VAL A 109 -3.12 -11.82 -0.54
N ARG A 110 -2.44 -11.01 -1.33
CA ARG A 110 -1.00 -11.20 -1.60
C ARG A 110 -0.13 -10.81 -0.42
N SER A 111 -0.49 -9.71 0.22
CA SER A 111 0.12 -9.26 1.47
C SER A 111 -0.73 -8.18 2.13
N PHE A 112 -0.51 -7.99 3.42
CA PHE A 112 -0.99 -6.82 4.14
C PHE A 112 0.10 -5.76 4.27
N MET A 113 -0.30 -4.50 4.43
CA MET A 113 0.51 -3.42 4.95
C MET A 113 -0.23 -2.88 6.18
N ILE A 114 0.40 -2.95 7.37
CA ILE A 114 -0.25 -2.59 8.63
C ILE A 114 0.61 -1.55 9.34
N PRO A 115 0.49 -0.25 8.99
CA PRO A 115 1.16 0.80 9.73
C PRO A 115 0.75 0.77 11.21
N GLY A 116 1.74 0.82 12.10
CA GLY A 116 1.48 0.77 13.54
C GLY A 116 1.09 -0.61 14.09
N ALA A 117 1.26 -1.70 13.31
CA ALA A 117 0.96 -3.04 13.80
C ALA A 117 1.60 -3.30 15.17
N SER A 118 0.81 -3.81 16.12
CA SER A 118 1.36 -4.39 17.32
C SER A 118 2.19 -5.62 16.98
N LEU A 119 3.19 -5.95 17.81
CA LEU A 119 4.00 -7.15 17.59
C LEU A 119 3.12 -8.41 17.59
N GLU A 120 2.14 -8.47 18.47
CA GLU A 120 1.18 -9.57 18.59
C GLU A 120 0.38 -9.77 17.28
N ASN A 121 -0.26 -8.72 16.77
CA ASN A 121 -1.00 -8.79 15.50
C ASN A 121 -0.09 -9.16 14.33
N PHE A 122 1.13 -8.61 14.29
CA PHE A 122 2.09 -8.89 13.25
C PHE A 122 2.47 -10.37 13.23
N GLU A 123 2.90 -10.92 14.38
CA GLU A 123 3.30 -12.31 14.51
C GLU A 123 2.13 -13.26 14.27
N ARG A 124 0.93 -12.93 14.77
CA ARG A 124 -0.27 -13.75 14.60
C ARG A 124 -0.66 -13.87 13.11
N ILE A 125 -0.62 -12.77 12.36
CA ILE A 125 -0.94 -12.75 10.93
C ILE A 125 0.13 -13.51 10.12
N GLU A 126 1.43 -13.27 10.39
CA GLU A 126 2.51 -13.98 9.69
C GLU A 126 2.51 -15.49 9.98
N SER A 127 2.11 -15.92 11.18
CA SER A 127 2.00 -17.35 11.53
C SER A 127 1.00 -18.10 10.67
N GLU A 128 0.02 -17.40 10.07
CA GLU A 128 -0.97 -17.95 9.14
C GLU A 128 -0.49 -17.95 7.66
N GLY A 129 0.77 -17.63 7.42
CA GLY A 129 1.38 -17.61 6.10
C GLY A 129 1.07 -16.36 5.28
N ILE A 130 0.37 -15.38 5.84
CA ILE A 130 0.07 -14.12 5.18
C ILE A 130 1.27 -13.19 5.33
N LYS A 131 1.77 -12.65 4.22
CA LYS A 131 2.91 -11.73 4.23
C LYS A 131 2.50 -10.33 4.64
N ILE A 132 3.34 -9.67 5.43
CA ILE A 132 3.18 -8.27 5.79
C ILE A 132 4.34 -7.46 5.19
N PHE A 133 4.03 -6.29 4.61
CA PHE A 133 5.03 -5.35 4.16
C PHE A 133 5.89 -4.84 5.32
N ARG A 134 7.19 -4.91 5.15
CA ARG A 134 8.15 -4.27 6.06
C ARG A 134 8.48 -2.89 5.53
N SER A 135 8.02 -1.85 6.24
CA SER A 135 8.17 -0.47 5.80
C SER A 135 9.50 0.12 6.25
N ILE A 136 10.25 0.67 5.28
CA ILE A 136 11.43 1.49 5.52
C ILE A 136 11.02 2.94 5.20
N PRO A 137 10.88 3.82 6.21
CA PRO A 137 10.56 5.22 6.00
C PRO A 137 11.73 5.98 5.36
N HIS A 138 11.48 7.21 4.93
CA HIS A 138 12.45 7.99 4.15
C HIS A 138 13.71 8.36 4.95
N GLU A 139 13.62 8.37 6.27
CA GLU A 139 14.74 8.60 7.20
C GLU A 139 15.73 7.43 7.27
N LEU A 140 15.38 6.30 6.68
CA LEU A 140 16.21 5.08 6.61
C LEU A 140 16.69 4.59 8.00
N PRO A 141 15.84 4.51 9.04
CA PRO A 141 16.29 4.13 10.37
C PRO A 141 16.76 2.69 10.40
N GLU A 142 17.89 2.46 11.08
CA GLU A 142 18.57 1.17 11.17
C GLU A 142 17.65 0.03 11.61
N ALA A 143 16.82 0.26 12.62
CA ALA A 143 15.89 -0.76 13.14
C ALA A 143 14.93 -1.26 12.04
N ARG A 144 14.44 -0.38 11.16
CA ARG A 144 13.56 -0.76 10.05
C ARG A 144 14.31 -1.50 8.94
N ILE A 145 15.55 -1.13 8.68
CA ILE A 145 16.41 -1.84 7.73
C ILE A 145 16.68 -3.26 8.25
N GLN A 146 16.98 -3.43 9.53
CA GLN A 146 17.20 -4.76 10.13
C GLN A 146 15.93 -5.64 10.06
N LEU A 147 14.75 -5.08 10.31
CA LEU A 147 13.48 -5.81 10.12
C LEU A 147 13.27 -6.24 8.66
N ALA A 148 13.64 -5.38 7.69
CA ALA A 148 13.57 -5.73 6.27
C ALA A 148 14.56 -6.83 5.90
N ILE A 149 15.77 -6.83 6.46
CA ILE A 149 16.78 -7.88 6.27
C ILE A 149 16.28 -9.22 6.84
N ALA A 150 15.73 -9.21 8.07
CA ALA A 150 15.19 -10.39 8.72
C ALA A 150 14.04 -11.05 7.93
N GLY A 151 13.30 -10.28 7.13
CA GLY A 151 12.25 -10.81 6.25
C GLY A 151 12.74 -11.66 5.09
N GLY A 152 14.03 -11.59 4.74
CA GLY A 152 14.64 -12.40 3.68
C GLY A 152 14.19 -12.04 2.26
N GLU A 153 14.53 -12.89 1.30
CA GLU A 153 14.36 -12.64 -0.15
C GLU A 153 12.89 -12.61 -0.59
N ASN A 154 12.03 -13.34 0.10
CA ASN A 154 10.60 -13.44 -0.23
C ASN A 154 9.73 -12.38 0.45
N SER A 155 10.32 -11.45 1.22
CA SER A 155 9.58 -10.39 1.90
C SER A 155 9.18 -9.27 0.94
N PHE A 156 8.06 -8.62 1.26
CA PHE A 156 7.63 -7.37 0.65
C PHE A 156 8.16 -6.20 1.47
N ILE A 157 8.77 -5.23 0.82
CA ILE A 157 9.37 -4.06 1.46
C ILE A 157 8.82 -2.81 0.79
N SER A 158 8.23 -1.91 1.56
CA SER A 158 7.92 -0.57 1.09
C SER A 158 9.05 0.37 1.46
N LEU A 159 9.68 0.98 0.46
CA LEU A 159 10.65 2.04 0.66
C LEU A 159 9.95 3.37 0.38
N ARG A 160 9.80 4.16 1.43
CA ARG A 160 9.09 5.43 1.36
C ARG A 160 10.01 6.56 0.89
N ASN A 161 9.50 7.44 0.02
CA ASN A 161 10.09 8.76 -0.16
C ASN A 161 9.50 9.75 0.85
N LYS A 162 10.09 10.93 0.95
CA LYS A 162 9.56 12.01 1.79
C LYS A 162 8.18 12.46 1.34
N LYS A 163 7.36 12.88 2.27
CA LYS A 163 6.12 13.60 2.01
C LYS A 163 6.39 15.11 1.83
N PRO A 164 5.43 15.87 1.32
CA PRO A 164 5.50 17.33 1.36
C PRO A 164 5.75 17.82 2.79
N GLY A 165 6.73 18.72 2.96
CA GLY A 165 7.12 19.24 4.28
C GLY A 165 8.18 18.42 5.03
N GLU A 166 8.47 17.20 4.64
CA GLU A 166 9.59 16.41 5.17
C GLU A 166 10.89 16.77 4.43
N HIS A 167 12.03 16.62 5.11
CA HIS A 167 13.36 16.86 4.52
C HIS A 167 14.02 15.53 4.14
N ASP A 168 14.77 15.54 3.04
CA ASP A 168 15.60 14.38 2.69
C ASP A 168 16.72 14.17 3.70
N VAL A 169 17.10 12.92 3.89
CA VAL A 169 18.34 12.58 4.59
C VAL A 169 19.52 12.98 3.69
N PRO A 170 20.47 13.81 4.18
CA PRO A 170 21.63 14.19 3.40
C PRO A 170 22.36 12.98 2.82
N GLY A 171 22.62 13.01 1.52
CA GLY A 171 23.25 11.88 0.79
C GLY A 171 22.28 10.84 0.20
N TYR A 172 20.99 10.86 0.58
CA TYR A 172 19.99 9.88 0.15
C TYR A 172 18.73 10.56 -0.43
N GLU A 173 18.89 11.62 -1.20
CA GLU A 173 17.80 12.44 -1.73
C GLU A 173 17.05 11.78 -2.92
N THR A 174 17.69 10.81 -3.60
CA THR A 174 17.17 10.17 -4.81
C THR A 174 16.88 8.69 -4.63
N TRP A 175 16.00 8.14 -5.45
CA TRP A 175 15.71 6.72 -5.45
C TRP A 175 16.96 5.85 -5.65
N PRO A 176 17.85 6.11 -6.63
CA PRO A 176 19.07 5.31 -6.80
C PRO A 176 19.93 5.25 -5.55
N LYS A 177 20.12 6.38 -4.86
CA LYS A 177 20.91 6.42 -3.62
C LYS A 177 20.26 5.64 -2.48
N LYS A 178 18.94 5.78 -2.29
CA LYS A 178 18.19 5.02 -1.28
C LYS A 178 18.26 3.51 -1.53
N PHE A 179 18.03 3.09 -2.78
CA PHE A 179 18.12 1.68 -3.16
C PHE A 179 19.54 1.11 -2.97
N ALA A 180 20.55 1.83 -3.44
CA ALA A 180 21.95 1.40 -3.28
C ALA A 180 22.28 1.20 -1.79
N TYR A 181 21.89 2.15 -0.94
CA TYR A 181 22.14 2.07 0.50
C TYR A 181 21.50 0.85 1.13
N ILE A 182 20.17 0.63 0.97
CA ILE A 182 19.52 -0.52 1.61
C ILE A 182 20.00 -1.85 1.06
N ARG A 183 20.37 -1.92 -0.23
CA ARG A 183 20.96 -3.12 -0.83
C ARG A 183 22.34 -3.41 -0.27
N GLN A 184 23.22 -2.41 -0.11
CA GLN A 184 24.51 -2.55 0.56
C GLN A 184 24.39 -3.03 2.02
N ARG A 185 23.30 -2.64 2.71
CA ARG A 185 23.00 -3.10 4.07
C ARG A 185 22.48 -4.54 4.14
N GLY A 186 22.24 -5.20 3.00
CA GLY A 186 21.83 -6.60 2.93
C GLY A 186 20.32 -6.83 2.75
N VAL A 187 19.55 -5.80 2.47
CA VAL A 187 18.11 -5.95 2.15
C VAL A 187 17.98 -6.71 0.82
N LYS A 188 17.40 -7.91 0.84
CA LYS A 188 17.23 -8.78 -0.34
C LYS A 188 15.81 -8.87 -0.85
N GLY A 189 14.82 -8.53 -0.03
CA GLY A 189 13.41 -8.64 -0.34
C GLY A 189 12.95 -7.81 -1.55
N ARG A 190 11.69 -7.96 -1.92
CA ARG A 190 11.04 -7.25 -3.04
C ARG A 190 10.71 -5.82 -2.60
N VAL A 191 11.48 -4.85 -3.08
CA VAL A 191 11.35 -3.45 -2.69
C VAL A 191 10.41 -2.72 -3.66
N TYR A 192 9.35 -2.12 -3.10
CA TYR A 192 8.40 -1.25 -3.79
C TYR A 192 8.58 0.19 -3.31
N SER A 193 8.71 1.10 -4.26
CA SER A 193 8.79 2.54 -3.96
C SER A 193 7.41 3.09 -3.65
N VAL A 194 7.31 3.88 -2.59
CA VAL A 194 6.06 4.48 -2.12
C VAL A 194 6.24 5.99 -1.92
N PHE A 195 5.25 6.76 -2.31
CA PHE A 195 5.24 8.23 -2.34
C PHE A 195 6.21 8.87 -3.35
N GLY A 196 5.90 10.09 -3.76
CA GLY A 196 6.77 10.93 -4.58
C GLY A 196 6.87 10.55 -6.06
N ILE A 197 6.15 9.53 -6.53
CA ILE A 197 6.07 9.17 -7.94
C ILE A 197 4.83 9.84 -8.53
N ARG A 198 5.04 10.81 -9.42
CA ARG A 198 3.99 11.63 -10.03
C ARG A 198 4.07 11.68 -11.54
N THR A 199 5.21 11.28 -12.12
CA THR A 199 5.44 11.29 -13.56
C THR A 199 5.99 9.96 -14.04
N TYR A 200 5.87 9.72 -15.34
CA TYR A 200 6.41 8.53 -15.98
C TYR A 200 7.94 8.44 -15.86
N GLU A 201 8.65 9.57 -15.94
CA GLU A 201 10.11 9.62 -15.78
C GLU A 201 10.56 9.16 -14.40
N GLN A 202 9.83 9.59 -13.34
CA GLN A 202 10.10 9.12 -11.97
C GLN A 202 9.84 7.61 -11.82
N LEU A 203 8.82 7.09 -12.49
CA LEU A 203 8.54 5.65 -12.52
C LEU A 203 9.67 4.88 -13.22
N LEU A 204 10.20 5.40 -14.33
CA LEU A 204 11.36 4.82 -15.02
C LEU A 204 12.62 4.87 -14.17
N GLU A 205 12.87 5.95 -13.44
CA GLU A 205 13.98 6.05 -12.49
C GLU A 205 13.90 4.92 -11.46
N VAL A 206 12.74 4.73 -10.82
CA VAL A 206 12.53 3.63 -9.87
C VAL A 206 12.77 2.27 -10.52
N ARG A 207 12.26 2.04 -11.72
CA ARG A 207 12.46 0.78 -12.46
C ARG A 207 13.95 0.49 -12.70
N GLN A 208 14.74 1.52 -13.01
CA GLN A 208 16.18 1.40 -13.27
C GLN A 208 16.98 1.06 -12.00
N THR A 209 16.47 1.30 -10.80
CA THR A 209 17.14 0.93 -9.54
C THR A 209 17.10 -0.56 -9.22
N GLY A 210 16.40 -1.37 -10.01
CA GLY A 210 16.18 -2.79 -9.73
C GLY A 210 15.11 -3.04 -8.66
N GLY A 211 14.25 -2.06 -8.37
CA GLY A 211 13.07 -2.24 -7.53
C GLY A 211 12.10 -3.26 -8.12
N ALA A 212 11.31 -3.91 -7.26
CA ALA A 212 10.26 -4.84 -7.67
C ALA A 212 9.04 -4.12 -8.26
N GLY A 213 8.84 -2.86 -7.90
CA GLY A 213 7.73 -2.06 -8.39
C GLY A 213 7.57 -0.72 -7.69
N ALA A 214 6.43 -0.09 -7.95
CA ALA A 214 6.02 1.17 -7.35
C ALA A 214 4.54 1.11 -6.94
N ILE A 215 4.20 1.78 -5.84
CA ILE A 215 2.82 1.97 -5.38
C ILE A 215 2.42 3.41 -5.68
N ILE A 216 1.39 3.58 -6.50
CA ILE A 216 0.93 4.87 -7.00
C ILE A 216 -0.56 5.01 -6.71
N GLY A 217 -0.97 6.09 -6.07
CA GLY A 217 -2.40 6.26 -5.76
C GLY A 217 -2.85 7.70 -5.67
N ASN A 218 -2.41 8.42 -4.67
CA ASN A 218 -2.93 9.76 -4.36
C ASN A 218 -3.01 10.70 -5.58
N VAL A 219 -1.99 10.70 -6.44
CA VAL A 219 -1.97 11.51 -7.66
C VAL A 219 -3.09 11.12 -8.61
N LEU A 220 -3.43 9.84 -8.72
CA LEU A 220 -4.48 9.33 -9.60
C LEU A 220 -5.86 9.51 -8.97
N MET A 221 -6.03 9.24 -7.67
CA MET A 221 -7.31 9.43 -6.98
C MET A 221 -7.80 10.88 -7.05
N ARG A 222 -6.90 11.86 -7.06
CA ARG A 222 -7.23 13.27 -7.25
C ARG A 222 -7.81 13.60 -8.63
N LEU A 223 -7.63 12.72 -9.60
CA LEU A 223 -8.07 12.88 -10.98
C LEU A 223 -9.33 12.06 -11.29
N TRP A 224 -9.92 11.40 -10.32
CA TRP A 224 -11.09 10.53 -10.56
C TRP A 224 -12.29 11.27 -11.19
N ASP A 225 -12.39 12.57 -10.97
CA ASP A 225 -13.43 13.42 -11.57
C ASP A 225 -12.94 14.20 -12.79
N ASP A 226 -11.71 13.98 -13.24
CA ASP A 226 -11.08 14.62 -14.42
C ASP A 226 -10.51 13.53 -15.34
N GLU A 227 -11.40 12.92 -16.12
CA GLU A 227 -11.06 11.77 -16.96
C GLU A 227 -10.05 12.09 -18.06
N GLU A 228 -10.05 13.30 -18.61
CA GLU A 228 -9.08 13.71 -19.63
C GLU A 228 -7.64 13.72 -19.12
N LYS A 229 -7.46 13.95 -17.82
CA LYS A 229 -6.13 13.92 -17.18
C LYS A 229 -5.77 12.57 -16.58
N LEU A 230 -6.78 11.72 -16.34
CA LEU A 230 -6.55 10.42 -15.72
C LEU A 230 -6.10 9.37 -16.76
N TRP A 231 -6.65 9.41 -17.97
CA TRP A 231 -6.37 8.49 -19.06
C TRP A 231 -5.62 9.16 -20.21
#